data_78309e16850fdcf148fffcb149ff0f95
#
_entry.id   78309e16850fdcf148fffcb149ff0f95
#
_cell.length_a   1.000
_cell.length_b   1.000
_cell.length_c   1.000
_cell.angle_alpha   90.00
_cell.angle_beta   90.00
_cell.angle_gamma   90.00
#
_symmetry.space_group_name_H-M   'P 1'
#
loop_
_entity.id
_entity.type
_entity.pdbx_description
1 polymer ?
#
loop_
_entity_poly.entity_id
_entity_poly.type
_entity_poly.pdbx_seq_one_letter_code
_entity_poly.pdbx_strand_id
1 'polypeptide(L)'
;VVNDELPVVDGVVPLPDWGVFEEEELDGLTDEIRADLRAHALSVPPLVAAGPQRLHDERRYEVPVTVISSTMPEAVLRDLMAKGHPYVAELAKVRDVTVVELPTGHWPQLSRPDDLAAAVVRAVDGEQDAEEAMAVPT
;
A
#
# COMPACT_ATOMS: atom_id res chain seq x y z
N VAL A 1 3.69 -9.34 -6.45
CA VAL A 1 4.15 -9.36 -7.86
C VAL A 1 5.44 -8.56 -7.94
N VAL A 2 6.52 -9.17 -8.41
CA VAL A 2 7.78 -8.47 -8.68
C VAL A 2 7.61 -7.76 -10.03
N ASN A 3 7.83 -6.45 -10.07
CA ASN A 3 7.52 -5.62 -11.23
C ASN A 3 8.27 -5.98 -12.53
N ASP A 4 9.38 -6.71 -12.43
CA ASP A 4 10.16 -7.22 -13.55
C ASP A 4 9.54 -8.47 -14.22
N GLU A 5 8.50 -9.06 -13.62
CA GLU A 5 7.73 -10.18 -14.20
C GLU A 5 6.53 -9.73 -15.02
N LEU A 6 6.19 -8.44 -15.02
CA LEU A 6 5.06 -7.93 -15.78
C LEU A 6 5.37 -7.89 -17.28
N PRO A 7 4.48 -8.43 -18.14
CA PRO A 7 4.72 -8.48 -19.57
C PRO A 7 4.76 -7.09 -20.19
N VAL A 8 5.75 -6.86 -21.04
CA VAL A 8 5.80 -5.66 -21.91
C VAL A 8 5.15 -6.01 -23.25
N VAL A 9 4.09 -5.29 -23.59
CA VAL A 9 3.34 -5.45 -24.84
C VAL A 9 3.44 -4.14 -25.60
N ASP A 10 3.92 -4.18 -26.84
CA ASP A 10 4.10 -3.01 -27.72
C ASP A 10 4.86 -1.84 -27.04
N GLY A 11 5.85 -2.18 -26.20
CA GLY A 11 6.70 -1.21 -25.53
C GLY A 11 6.10 -0.57 -24.26
N VAL A 12 4.96 -1.03 -23.79
CA VAL A 12 4.30 -0.59 -22.56
C VAL A 12 3.89 -1.77 -21.67
N VAL A 13 3.67 -1.50 -20.39
CA VAL A 13 3.13 -2.48 -19.43
C VAL A 13 1.64 -2.16 -19.25
N PRO A 14 0.73 -3.00 -19.77
CA PRO A 14 -0.70 -2.86 -19.55
C PRO A 14 -1.12 -3.35 -18.16
N LEU A 15 -2.35 -3.06 -17.75
CA LEU A 15 -2.94 -3.74 -16.58
C LEU A 15 -2.94 -5.26 -16.83
N PRO A 16 -2.32 -6.06 -15.95
CA PRO A 16 -2.26 -7.52 -16.10
C PRO A 16 -3.63 -8.17 -16.09
N ASP A 17 -3.72 -9.39 -16.58
CA ASP A 17 -4.94 -10.18 -16.42
C ASP A 17 -5.20 -10.50 -14.95
N TRP A 18 -6.49 -10.60 -14.56
CA TRP A 18 -6.87 -10.84 -13.16
C TRP A 18 -6.30 -12.13 -12.59
N GLY A 19 -6.03 -13.12 -13.43
CA GLY A 19 -5.40 -14.39 -13.01
C GLY A 19 -3.93 -14.28 -12.60
N VAL A 20 -3.31 -13.10 -12.71
CA VAL A 20 -1.95 -12.82 -12.20
C VAL A 20 -1.96 -12.51 -10.70
N PHE A 21 -3.11 -12.11 -10.17
CA PHE A 21 -3.29 -11.71 -8.78
C PHE A 21 -3.81 -12.89 -7.94
N GLU A 22 -3.38 -12.97 -6.71
CA GLU A 22 -3.94 -13.91 -5.73
C GLU A 22 -5.38 -13.54 -5.40
N GLU A 23 -6.20 -14.51 -4.97
CA GLU A 23 -7.61 -14.30 -4.69
C GLU A 23 -7.83 -13.24 -3.60
N GLU A 24 -6.99 -13.24 -2.57
CA GLU A 24 -7.01 -12.27 -1.47
C GLU A 24 -6.70 -10.85 -1.93
N GLU A 25 -5.90 -10.67 -2.97
CA GLU A 25 -5.61 -9.36 -3.54
C GLU A 25 -6.83 -8.77 -4.26
N LEU A 26 -7.70 -9.63 -4.78
CA LEU A 26 -8.92 -9.27 -5.50
C LEU A 26 -10.15 -9.11 -4.59
N ASP A 27 -10.00 -9.32 -3.29
CA ASP A 27 -11.10 -9.23 -2.33
C ASP A 27 -11.83 -7.87 -2.42
N GLY A 28 -13.17 -7.94 -2.44
CA GLY A 28 -14.04 -6.78 -2.59
C GLY A 28 -14.14 -6.19 -4.00
N LEU A 29 -13.45 -6.72 -5.00
CA LEU A 29 -13.60 -6.33 -6.40
C LEU A 29 -14.68 -7.18 -7.08
N THR A 30 -15.86 -6.59 -7.29
CA THR A 30 -16.91 -7.21 -8.10
C THR A 30 -16.53 -7.28 -9.59
N ASP A 31 -17.20 -8.11 -10.36
CA ASP A 31 -16.98 -8.20 -11.80
C ASP A 31 -17.21 -6.85 -12.51
N GLU A 32 -18.15 -6.05 -12.02
CA GLU A 32 -18.44 -4.71 -12.55
C GLU A 32 -17.26 -3.76 -12.29
N ILE A 33 -16.72 -3.74 -11.06
CA ILE A 33 -15.54 -2.93 -10.70
C ILE A 33 -14.33 -3.37 -11.53
N ARG A 34 -14.11 -4.67 -11.69
CA ARG A 34 -13.01 -5.21 -12.51
C ARG A 34 -13.12 -4.80 -13.98
N ALA A 35 -14.36 -4.84 -14.54
CA ALA A 35 -14.61 -4.43 -15.92
C ALA A 35 -14.38 -2.92 -16.09
N ASP A 36 -14.86 -2.10 -15.17
CA ASP A 36 -14.69 -0.65 -15.21
C ASP A 36 -13.20 -0.26 -15.08
N LEU A 37 -12.49 -0.83 -14.12
CA LEU A 37 -11.05 -0.61 -13.95
C LEU A 37 -10.28 -0.96 -15.22
N ARG A 38 -10.58 -2.10 -15.84
CA ARG A 38 -9.95 -2.51 -17.10
C ARG A 38 -10.25 -1.57 -18.26
N ALA A 39 -11.47 -1.07 -18.33
CA ALA A 39 -11.88 -0.15 -19.40
C ALA A 39 -11.17 1.21 -19.32
N HIS A 40 -10.77 1.65 -18.11
CA HIS A 40 -10.14 2.95 -17.85
C HIS A 40 -8.64 2.85 -17.53
N ALA A 41 -8.08 1.64 -17.41
CA ALA A 41 -6.68 1.44 -17.09
C ALA A 41 -5.77 1.99 -18.19
N LEU A 42 -4.74 2.72 -17.79
CA LEU A 42 -3.70 3.22 -18.68
C LEU A 42 -2.47 2.32 -18.60
N SER A 43 -1.89 2.01 -19.74
CA SER A 43 -0.58 1.35 -19.79
C SER A 43 0.54 2.32 -19.39
N VAL A 44 1.58 1.79 -18.76
CA VAL A 44 2.73 2.59 -18.32
C VAL A 44 4.02 2.19 -19.04
N PRO A 45 4.98 3.12 -19.20
CA PRO A 45 6.31 2.75 -19.71
C PRO A 45 7.00 1.74 -18.78
N PRO A 46 7.77 0.77 -19.29
CA PRO A 46 8.41 -0.27 -18.48
C PRO A 46 9.28 0.27 -17.35
N LEU A 47 10.00 1.37 -17.58
CA LEU A 47 10.86 1.98 -16.56
C LEU A 47 10.10 2.63 -15.39
N VAL A 48 8.79 2.85 -15.50
CA VAL A 48 7.98 3.31 -14.36
C VAL A 48 7.91 2.22 -13.28
N ALA A 49 7.79 0.96 -13.71
CA ALA A 49 7.72 -0.18 -12.79
C ALA A 49 9.09 -0.73 -12.39
N ALA A 50 10.06 -0.77 -13.31
CA ALA A 50 11.35 -1.45 -13.13
C ALA A 50 12.54 -0.49 -13.00
N GLY A 51 12.35 0.81 -13.19
CA GLY A 51 13.43 1.80 -13.11
C GLY A 51 13.94 1.99 -11.67
N PRO A 52 15.27 2.14 -11.47
CA PRO A 52 15.82 2.35 -10.15
C PRO A 52 15.42 3.73 -9.60
N GLN A 53 14.90 3.74 -8.38
CA GLN A 53 14.66 4.96 -7.63
C GLN A 53 15.93 5.39 -6.89
N ARG A 54 16.30 6.66 -7.01
CA ARG A 54 17.45 7.24 -6.30
C ARG A 54 16.97 8.28 -5.31
N LEU A 55 17.09 7.95 -4.04
CA LEU A 55 16.71 8.83 -2.92
C LEU A 55 17.99 9.46 -2.37
N HIS A 56 18.07 10.80 -2.36
CA HIS A 56 19.29 11.54 -2.04
C HIS A 56 19.23 12.30 -0.71
N ASP A 57 18.04 12.51 -0.14
CA ASP A 57 17.88 13.31 1.08
C ASP A 57 17.43 12.42 2.25
N GLU A 58 18.34 12.24 3.23
CA GLU A 58 18.05 11.42 4.41
C GLU A 58 17.07 12.08 5.38
N ARG A 59 16.77 13.38 5.23
CA ARG A 59 15.73 14.06 6.02
C ARG A 59 14.34 13.45 5.82
N ARG A 60 14.14 12.68 4.75
CA ARG A 60 12.90 11.91 4.54
C ARG A 60 12.57 10.96 5.69
N TYR A 61 13.59 10.47 6.41
CA TYR A 61 13.39 9.59 7.56
C TYR A 61 12.91 10.29 8.82
N GLU A 62 12.99 11.63 8.85
CA GLU A 62 12.47 12.47 9.91
C GLU A 62 10.97 12.80 9.74
N VAL A 63 10.41 12.54 8.57
CA VAL A 63 9.01 12.80 8.28
C VAL A 63 8.17 11.64 8.83
N PRO A 64 7.16 11.92 9.68
CA PRO A 64 6.23 10.89 10.14
C PRO A 64 5.52 10.21 8.97
N VAL A 65 5.40 8.89 9.02
CA VAL A 65 4.76 8.07 7.99
C VAL A 65 3.64 7.25 8.59
N THR A 66 2.45 7.37 8.05
CA THR A 66 1.34 6.46 8.32
C THR A 66 1.19 5.47 7.17
N VAL A 67 1.31 4.19 7.49
CA VAL A 67 1.08 3.09 6.56
C VAL A 67 -0.35 2.59 6.74
N ILE A 68 -1.20 2.75 5.74
CA ILE A 68 -2.50 2.09 5.71
C ILE A 68 -2.29 0.73 5.04
N SER A 69 -2.32 -0.33 5.83
CA SER A 69 -2.00 -1.67 5.39
C SER A 69 -3.26 -2.45 5.06
N SER A 70 -3.41 -2.84 3.79
CA SER A 70 -4.59 -3.56 3.31
C SER A 70 -4.42 -5.08 3.34
N THR A 71 -3.36 -5.60 2.74
CA THR A 71 -3.14 -7.04 2.57
C THR A 71 -2.18 -7.63 3.60
N MET A 72 -1.43 -6.80 4.32
CA MET A 72 -0.42 -7.25 5.28
C MET A 72 -0.78 -6.81 6.70
N PRO A 73 -0.95 -7.73 7.66
CA PRO A 73 -1.14 -7.37 9.07
C PRO A 73 0.05 -6.58 9.63
N GLU A 74 -0.21 -5.66 10.56
CA GLU A 74 0.83 -4.85 11.21
C GLU A 74 1.94 -5.71 11.83
N ALA A 75 1.57 -6.79 12.51
CA ALA A 75 2.54 -7.69 13.12
C ALA A 75 3.54 -8.27 12.11
N VAL A 76 3.08 -8.60 10.91
CA VAL A 76 3.94 -9.09 9.81
C VAL A 76 4.83 -7.98 9.29
N LEU A 77 4.29 -6.77 9.08
CA LEU A 77 5.05 -5.61 8.64
C LEU A 77 6.16 -5.27 9.65
N ARG A 78 5.84 -5.22 10.94
CA ARG A 78 6.81 -4.96 12.02
C ARG A 78 7.90 -6.03 12.11
N ASP A 79 7.54 -7.31 11.93
CA ASP A 79 8.51 -8.41 11.91
C ASP A 79 9.47 -8.31 10.72
N LEU A 80 8.97 -7.98 9.54
CA LEU A 80 9.81 -7.74 8.36
C LEU A 80 10.77 -6.56 8.57
N MET A 81 10.30 -5.47 9.17
CA MET A 81 11.14 -4.31 9.52
C MET A 81 12.24 -4.72 10.50
N ALA A 82 11.91 -5.45 11.56
CA ALA A 82 12.86 -5.90 12.57
C ALA A 82 13.92 -6.86 12.02
N LYS A 83 13.56 -7.67 11.04
CA LYS A 83 14.46 -8.59 10.33
C LYS A 83 15.28 -7.93 9.22
N GLY A 84 15.08 -6.66 8.94
CA GLY A 84 15.76 -5.93 7.88
C GLY A 84 15.42 -6.45 6.48
N HIS A 85 14.18 -6.91 6.27
CA HIS A 85 13.75 -7.45 4.98
C HIS A 85 13.83 -6.37 3.89
N PRO A 86 14.40 -6.65 2.71
CA PRO A 86 14.60 -5.65 1.65
C PRO A 86 13.33 -4.90 1.23
N TYR A 87 12.18 -5.56 1.25
CA TYR A 87 10.88 -4.99 0.89
C TYR A 87 10.50 -3.76 1.74
N VAL A 88 10.90 -3.72 2.99
CA VAL A 88 10.59 -2.65 3.95
C VAL A 88 11.82 -1.91 4.44
N ALA A 89 12.98 -2.08 3.80
CA ALA A 89 14.26 -1.54 4.26
C ALA A 89 14.26 -0.01 4.35
N GLU A 90 13.57 0.69 3.48
CA GLU A 90 13.45 2.16 3.54
C GLU A 90 12.47 2.58 4.65
N LEU A 91 11.35 1.90 4.79
CA LEU A 91 10.39 2.17 5.87
C LEU A 91 11.00 1.94 7.25
N ALA A 92 11.83 0.92 7.40
CA ALA A 92 12.51 0.60 8.66
C ALA A 92 13.49 1.70 9.16
N LYS A 93 13.88 2.63 8.29
CA LYS A 93 14.73 3.78 8.65
C LYS A 93 13.94 4.99 9.11
N VAL A 94 12.65 5.05 8.84
CA VAL A 94 11.77 6.14 9.26
C VAL A 94 11.63 6.09 10.78
N ARG A 95 11.80 7.24 11.44
CA ARG A 95 11.79 7.33 12.91
C ARG A 95 10.41 7.16 13.52
N ASP A 96 9.41 7.70 12.84
CA ASP A 96 8.02 7.70 13.31
C ASP A 96 7.14 7.01 12.27
N VAL A 97 6.77 5.77 12.55
CA VAL A 97 5.92 4.93 11.68
C VAL A 97 4.69 4.47 12.45
N THR A 98 3.55 4.98 12.03
CA THR A 98 2.23 4.49 12.44
C THR A 98 1.70 3.49 11.43
N VAL A 99 1.08 2.41 11.88
CA VAL A 99 0.42 1.44 11.00
C VAL A 99 -1.07 1.40 11.32
N VAL A 100 -1.89 1.56 10.29
CA VAL A 100 -3.34 1.43 10.37
C VAL A 100 -3.77 0.24 9.53
N GLU A 101 -4.34 -0.76 10.15
CA GLU A 101 -4.87 -1.91 9.40
C GLU A 101 -6.22 -1.56 8.77
N LEU A 102 -6.32 -1.77 7.47
CA LEU A 102 -7.55 -1.70 6.69
C LEU A 102 -7.68 -3.00 5.88
N PRO A 103 -8.06 -4.12 6.51
CA PRO A 103 -8.10 -5.42 5.84
C PRO A 103 -9.02 -5.42 4.63
N THR A 104 -8.41 -5.42 3.45
CA THR A 104 -9.07 -5.42 2.14
C THR A 104 -8.17 -6.12 1.14
N GLY A 105 -8.62 -6.25 -0.11
CA GLY A 105 -7.73 -6.59 -1.21
C GLY A 105 -6.78 -5.45 -1.58
N HIS A 106 -6.13 -5.59 -2.72
CA HIS A 106 -5.08 -4.66 -3.19
C HIS A 106 -5.59 -3.25 -3.52
N TRP A 107 -6.89 -3.08 -3.75
CA TRP A 107 -7.51 -1.82 -4.17
C TRP A 107 -8.56 -1.31 -3.16
N PRO A 108 -8.17 -0.88 -1.95
CA PRO A 108 -9.10 -0.35 -0.95
C PRO A 108 -9.90 0.87 -1.46
N GLN A 109 -9.32 1.66 -2.36
CA GLN A 109 -10.00 2.80 -2.99
C GLN A 109 -11.21 2.40 -3.84
N LEU A 110 -11.30 1.14 -4.27
CA LEU A 110 -12.41 0.62 -5.06
C LEU A 110 -13.34 -0.25 -4.22
N SER A 111 -12.80 -1.03 -3.30
CA SER A 111 -13.57 -1.97 -2.48
C SER A 111 -14.13 -1.34 -1.20
N ARG A 112 -13.42 -0.39 -0.58
CA ARG A 112 -13.80 0.28 0.67
C ARG A 112 -13.41 1.76 0.68
N PRO A 113 -13.92 2.59 -0.25
CA PRO A 113 -13.49 3.98 -0.42
C PRO A 113 -13.75 4.85 0.81
N ASP A 114 -14.88 4.67 1.49
CA ASP A 114 -15.25 5.47 2.66
C ASP A 114 -14.33 5.18 3.86
N ASP A 115 -14.00 3.90 4.08
CA ASP A 115 -13.10 3.50 5.15
C ASP A 115 -11.67 3.99 4.89
N LEU A 116 -11.22 3.91 3.65
CA LEU A 116 -9.92 4.44 3.26
C LEU A 116 -9.89 5.96 3.44
N ALA A 117 -10.92 6.69 3.03
CA ALA A 117 -11.02 8.13 3.21
C ALA A 117 -10.96 8.51 4.70
N ALA A 118 -11.72 7.79 5.54
CA ALA A 118 -11.70 8.00 6.99
C ALA A 118 -10.32 7.73 7.61
N ALA A 119 -9.62 6.68 7.16
CA ALA A 119 -8.26 6.38 7.61
C ALA A 119 -7.26 7.48 7.23
N VAL A 120 -7.35 8.00 6.00
CA VAL A 120 -6.49 9.10 5.52
C VAL A 120 -6.75 10.38 6.32
N VAL A 121 -8.01 10.75 6.55
CA VAL A 121 -8.37 11.95 7.33
C VAL A 121 -7.81 11.85 8.74
N ARG A 122 -8.03 10.73 9.44
CA ARG A 122 -7.46 10.51 10.79
C ARG A 122 -5.94 10.61 10.80
N ALA A 123 -5.27 10.04 9.81
CA ALA A 123 -3.82 10.10 9.71
C ALA A 123 -3.30 11.55 9.54
N VAL A 124 -4.03 12.38 8.79
CA VAL A 124 -3.69 13.80 8.58
C VAL A 124 -3.96 14.63 9.83
N ASP A 125 -5.08 14.38 10.50
CA ASP A 125 -5.52 15.17 11.67
C ASP A 125 -4.77 14.78 12.96
N GLY A 126 -3.97 13.71 12.94
CA GLY A 126 -3.20 13.26 14.12
C GLY A 126 -4.06 12.65 15.23
N GLU A 127 -5.30 12.28 14.96
CA GLU A 127 -6.24 11.73 15.95
C GLU A 127 -5.90 10.29 16.42
N GLN A 128 -4.81 9.71 15.95
CA GLN A 128 -4.41 8.35 16.35
C GLN A 128 -3.95 8.26 17.80
N ASP A 129 -3.50 9.35 18.40
CA ASP A 129 -3.02 9.37 19.79
C ASP A 129 -4.13 9.55 20.85
N ALA A 130 -5.36 9.92 20.43
CA ALA A 130 -6.44 10.22 21.36
C ALA A 130 -7.14 8.97 21.92
N GLU A 131 -7.15 7.86 21.20
CA GLU A 131 -7.84 6.63 21.64
C GLU A 131 -6.96 5.81 22.61
N GLU A 132 -5.65 5.85 22.45
CA GLU A 132 -4.70 5.18 23.35
C GLU A 132 -4.53 5.96 24.68
N ALA A 133 -4.64 7.27 24.65
CA ALA A 133 -4.59 8.12 25.86
C ALA A 133 -5.84 8.02 26.76
N MET A 134 -6.97 7.54 26.23
CA MET A 134 -8.22 7.35 27.02
C MET A 134 -8.36 5.95 27.62
N ALA A 135 -7.47 5.01 27.32
CA ALA A 135 -7.44 3.66 27.89
C ALA A 135 -6.54 3.59 29.13
N VAL A 136 -6.63 4.56 30.06
CA VAL A 136 -6.03 4.41 31.40
C VAL A 136 -7.03 3.66 32.29
N PRO A 137 -6.71 2.44 32.73
CA PRO A 137 -7.58 1.71 33.67
C PRO A 137 -7.55 2.39 35.03
N THR A 138 -8.74 2.59 35.57
CA THR A 138 -9.00 2.89 37.01
C THR A 138 -8.62 1.71 37.88
#